data_6f204940f72c7cb60d45e6d426941980
#
_entry.id   6f204940f72c7cb60d45e6d426941980
#
_cell.length_a   1.000
_cell.length_b   1.000
_cell.length_c   1.000
_cell.angle_alpha   90.00
_cell.angle_beta   90.00
_cell.angle_gamma   90.00
#
_symmetry.space_group_name_H-M   'P 1'
#
loop_
_entity.id
_entity.type
_entity.pdbx_description
1 polymer ?
#
loop_
_entity_poly.entity_id
_entity_poly.type
_entity_poly.pdbx_seq_one_letter_code
_entity_poly.pdbx_strand_id
1 'polypeptide(L)'
;MKFAAKLLLENGISFEGIGFGFQKIGVGEVVFNTAITGYQEILTDPSYDGQIITFTYPHIGNTGINFEDNESKKIAARGLIVKNFCDFPSNYRSKMSLEDFLVEQKTICISDIDTRHLTRILRDEGCKIGAIYPTKLFTDCLLYTSDAADEGLGV
;
A
#
# COMPACT_ATOMS: atom_id res chain seq x y z
N MET A 1 8.01 11.06 4.62
CA MET A 1 7.03 11.98 5.24
C MET A 1 5.75 11.22 5.56
N LYS A 2 5.31 11.32 6.81
CA LYS A 2 4.10 10.65 7.29
C LYS A 2 2.87 11.50 7.04
N PHE A 3 1.75 10.87 6.78
CA PHE A 3 0.46 11.54 6.66
C PHE A 3 -0.64 10.60 7.11
N ALA A 4 -1.78 11.15 7.52
CA ALA A 4 -2.93 10.32 7.88
C ALA A 4 -3.49 9.68 6.61
N ALA A 5 -3.80 8.39 6.69
CA ALA A 5 -4.30 7.64 5.55
C ALA A 5 -5.37 6.65 5.97
N LYS A 6 -6.15 6.22 5.00
CA LYS A 6 -7.18 5.19 5.19
C LYS A 6 -7.11 4.15 4.09
N LEU A 7 -7.50 2.94 4.46
CA LEU A 7 -7.76 1.84 3.53
C LEU A 7 -9.25 1.55 3.59
N LEU A 8 -9.92 1.63 2.45
CA LEU A 8 -11.34 1.33 2.35
C LEU A 8 -11.52 0.12 1.43
N LEU A 9 -12.22 -0.89 1.92
CA LEU A 9 -12.53 -2.09 1.14
C LEU A 9 -13.93 -1.99 0.53
N GLU A 10 -14.16 -2.71 -0.55
CA GLU A 10 -15.44 -2.69 -1.26
C GLU A 10 -16.62 -3.15 -0.42
N ASN A 11 -16.39 -3.93 0.63
CA ASN A 11 -17.43 -4.36 1.56
C ASN A 11 -17.79 -3.31 2.63
N GLY A 12 -17.18 -2.12 2.55
CA GLY A 12 -17.43 -1.03 3.49
C GLY A 12 -16.54 -1.01 4.72
N ILE A 13 -15.74 -2.03 4.94
CA ILE A 13 -14.81 -2.05 6.07
C ILE A 13 -13.65 -1.13 5.76
N SER A 14 -13.26 -0.30 6.74
CA SER A 14 -12.14 0.62 6.58
C SER A 14 -11.17 0.50 7.73
N PHE A 15 -9.92 0.87 7.46
CA PHE A 15 -8.84 0.90 8.43
C PHE A 15 -8.18 2.26 8.38
N GLU A 16 -7.88 2.81 9.55
CA GLU A 16 -7.12 4.05 9.65
C GLU A 16 -5.69 3.74 9.99
N GLY A 17 -4.76 4.46 9.36
CA GLY A 17 -3.36 4.24 9.59
C GLY A 17 -2.52 5.44 9.19
N ILE A 18 -1.23 5.20 9.08
CA ILE A 18 -0.26 6.23 8.72
C ILE A 18 0.26 5.94 7.32
N GLY A 19 0.17 6.94 6.45
CA GLY A 19 0.63 6.82 5.08
C GLY A 19 2.10 7.20 4.92
N PHE A 20 2.72 6.57 3.95
CA PHE A 20 4.09 6.83 3.53
C PHE A 20 4.14 6.82 2.01
N GLY A 21 5.20 7.37 1.46
CA GLY A 21 5.39 7.37 0.03
C GLY A 21 4.68 8.54 -0.63
N PHE A 22 4.16 8.31 -1.81
CA PHE A 22 3.54 9.36 -2.61
C PHE A 22 2.07 9.54 -2.23
N GLN A 23 1.66 10.78 -1.99
CA GLN A 23 0.29 11.09 -1.57
C GLN A 23 -0.65 11.09 -2.76
N LYS A 24 -1.28 9.97 -2.99
CA LYS A 24 -2.29 9.82 -4.04
C LYS A 24 -3.27 8.72 -3.64
N ILE A 25 -4.33 8.56 -4.41
CA ILE A 25 -5.29 7.48 -4.21
C ILE A 25 -4.82 6.28 -5.03
N GLY A 26 -4.55 5.17 -4.34
CA GLY A 26 -4.21 3.90 -5.00
C GLY A 26 -5.38 2.94 -4.90
N VAL A 27 -5.86 2.45 -6.03
CA VAL A 27 -7.00 1.53 -6.10
C VAL A 27 -6.56 0.23 -6.76
N GLY A 28 -6.94 -0.88 -6.18
CA GLY A 28 -6.65 -2.19 -6.76
C GLY A 28 -7.18 -3.31 -5.92
N GLU A 29 -6.98 -4.53 -6.41
CA GLU A 29 -7.34 -5.73 -5.67
C GLU A 29 -6.37 -5.92 -4.52
N VAL A 30 -6.90 -6.06 -3.30
CA VAL A 30 -6.08 -6.24 -2.11
C VAL A 30 -5.76 -7.72 -1.95
N VAL A 31 -4.48 -8.04 -1.97
CA VAL A 31 -3.97 -9.40 -1.79
C VAL A 31 -2.98 -9.41 -0.64
N PHE A 32 -2.62 -10.59 -0.14
CA PHE A 32 -1.63 -10.70 0.92
C PHE A 32 -0.46 -11.58 0.51
N ASN A 33 0.69 -11.31 1.11
CA ASN A 33 1.92 -12.06 0.87
C ASN A 33 2.58 -12.34 2.21
N THR A 34 2.97 -13.59 2.44
CA THR A 34 3.54 -14.04 3.71
C THR A 34 5.07 -14.05 3.73
N ALA A 35 5.70 -13.50 2.71
CA ALA A 35 7.16 -13.49 2.64
C ALA A 35 7.76 -12.71 3.81
N ILE A 36 8.87 -13.22 4.33
CA ILE A 36 9.61 -12.56 5.41
C ILE A 36 10.62 -11.58 4.84
N THR A 37 11.17 -11.88 3.67
CA THR A 37 12.15 -11.05 2.98
C THR A 37 11.75 -10.92 1.51
N GLY A 38 12.51 -10.13 0.76
CA GLY A 38 12.27 -9.99 -0.67
C GLY A 38 11.13 -9.06 -1.03
N TYR A 39 10.72 -8.16 -0.12
CA TYR A 39 9.61 -7.26 -0.42
C TYR A 39 9.88 -6.38 -1.64
N GLN A 40 11.12 -6.02 -1.90
CA GLN A 40 11.46 -5.22 -3.07
C GLN A 40 11.17 -5.99 -4.36
N GLU A 41 11.56 -7.26 -4.42
CA GLU A 41 11.29 -8.10 -5.57
C GLU A 41 9.79 -8.28 -5.79
N ILE A 42 9.04 -8.44 -4.70
CA ILE A 42 7.57 -8.58 -4.76
C ILE A 42 6.95 -7.30 -5.31
N LEU A 43 7.37 -6.13 -4.81
CA LEU A 43 6.82 -4.85 -5.24
C LEU A 43 7.04 -4.59 -6.73
N THR A 44 8.17 -5.03 -7.27
CA THR A 44 8.54 -4.79 -8.66
C THR A 44 8.15 -5.94 -9.59
N ASP A 45 7.54 -6.99 -9.06
CA ASP A 45 7.09 -8.13 -9.85
C ASP A 45 5.87 -7.74 -10.70
N PRO A 46 5.96 -7.83 -12.03
CA PRO A 46 4.83 -7.46 -12.90
C PRO A 46 3.54 -8.24 -12.65
N SER A 47 3.62 -9.41 -12.01
CA SER A 47 2.42 -10.21 -11.70
C SER A 47 1.51 -9.51 -10.70
N TYR A 48 2.00 -8.52 -9.96
CA TYR A 48 1.19 -7.75 -9.02
C TYR A 48 0.62 -6.46 -9.61
N ASP A 49 0.70 -6.28 -10.92
CA ASP A 49 0.16 -5.10 -11.55
C ASP A 49 -1.36 -5.01 -11.28
N GLY A 50 -1.79 -3.84 -10.85
CA GLY A 50 -3.19 -3.61 -10.51
C GLY A 50 -3.61 -4.09 -9.13
N GLN A 51 -2.68 -4.59 -8.32
CA GLN A 51 -2.98 -5.11 -6.99
C GLN A 51 -2.36 -4.25 -5.88
N ILE A 52 -3.00 -4.28 -4.72
CA ILE A 52 -2.46 -3.70 -3.48
C ILE A 52 -1.97 -4.86 -2.64
N ILE A 53 -0.69 -4.84 -2.29
CA ILE A 53 -0.06 -5.96 -1.59
C ILE A 53 -0.07 -5.70 -0.09
N THR A 54 -0.62 -6.65 0.67
CA THR A 54 -0.55 -6.65 2.13
C THR A 54 0.59 -7.58 2.55
N PHE A 55 1.59 -7.03 3.22
CA PHE A 55 2.66 -7.84 3.78
C PHE A 55 2.30 -8.23 5.20
N THR A 56 2.28 -9.52 5.47
CA THR A 56 1.94 -10.03 6.80
C THR A 56 3.11 -9.99 7.75
N TYR A 57 4.34 -9.90 7.23
CA TYR A 57 5.52 -9.73 8.08
C TYR A 57 5.50 -8.32 8.69
N PRO A 58 5.69 -8.21 10.03
CA PRO A 58 5.42 -6.94 10.70
C PRO A 58 6.40 -5.80 10.40
N HIS A 59 7.62 -6.07 9.97
CA HIS A 59 8.64 -5.04 9.78
C HIS A 59 9.10 -4.98 8.33
N ILE A 60 8.58 -4.01 7.60
CA ILE A 60 8.92 -3.80 6.18
C ILE A 60 9.75 -2.53 6.05
N GLY A 61 10.76 -2.58 5.20
CA GLY A 61 11.62 -1.43 4.90
C GLY A 61 12.97 -1.48 5.58
N ASN A 62 13.20 -2.45 6.48
CA ASN A 62 14.43 -2.52 7.26
C ASN A 62 15.66 -2.84 6.42
N THR A 63 15.51 -3.44 5.26
CA THR A 63 16.63 -3.73 4.36
C THR A 63 16.87 -2.64 3.33
N GLY A 64 15.92 -1.71 3.17
CA GLY A 64 16.04 -0.65 2.17
C GLY A 64 15.95 -1.18 0.73
N ILE A 65 16.33 -0.35 -0.20
CA ILE A 65 16.23 -0.67 -1.62
C ILE A 65 17.62 -0.90 -2.21
N ASN A 66 17.73 -1.95 -3.01
CA ASN A 66 18.95 -2.31 -3.73
C ASN A 66 18.56 -2.51 -5.20
N PHE A 67 19.24 -1.78 -6.10
CA PHE A 67 18.90 -1.82 -7.53
C PHE A 67 19.16 -3.18 -8.17
N GLU A 68 19.99 -4.01 -7.56
CA GLU A 68 20.29 -5.35 -8.07
C GLU A 68 19.16 -6.35 -7.85
N ASP A 69 18.29 -6.08 -6.88
CA ASP A 69 17.23 -7.00 -6.48
C ASP A 69 15.89 -6.74 -7.16
N ASN A 70 15.82 -5.77 -8.07
CA ASN A 70 14.57 -5.44 -8.76
C ASN A 70 14.23 -6.47 -9.83
N GLU A 71 12.98 -6.96 -9.79
CA GLU A 71 12.43 -7.77 -10.87
C GLU A 71 12.19 -6.91 -12.10
N SER A 72 11.84 -5.64 -11.88
CA SER A 72 11.71 -4.64 -12.92
C SER A 72 12.15 -3.30 -12.36
N LYS A 73 12.25 -2.29 -13.21
CA LYS A 73 12.67 -0.95 -12.80
C LYS A 73 11.54 -0.15 -12.14
N LYS A 74 10.32 -0.67 -12.14
CA LYS A 74 9.14 0.04 -11.64
C LYS A 74 8.38 -0.83 -10.66
N ILE A 75 7.74 -0.16 -9.68
CA ILE A 75 6.79 -0.84 -8.82
C ILE A 75 5.56 -1.16 -9.64
N ALA A 76 5.20 -2.43 -9.70
CA ALA A 76 4.01 -2.89 -10.41
C ALA A 76 2.75 -2.75 -9.54
N ALA A 77 2.89 -2.90 -8.23
CA ALA A 77 1.76 -2.81 -7.30
C ALA A 77 1.18 -1.41 -7.26
N ARG A 78 -0.13 -1.33 -7.02
CA ARG A 78 -0.84 -0.06 -6.89
C ARG A 78 -0.70 0.57 -5.51
N GLY A 79 -0.35 -0.22 -4.51
CA GLY A 79 -0.17 0.26 -3.16
C GLY A 79 0.36 -0.83 -2.28
N LEU A 80 0.67 -0.45 -1.04
CA LEU A 80 1.33 -1.31 -0.08
C LEU A 80 0.66 -1.16 1.27
N ILE A 81 0.35 -2.28 1.92
CA ILE A 81 -0.21 -2.31 3.26
C ILE A 81 0.74 -3.06 4.17
N VAL A 82 1.16 -2.43 5.26
CA VAL A 82 2.09 -3.04 6.21
C VAL A 82 1.62 -2.78 7.64
N LYS A 83 2.09 -3.59 8.57
CA LYS A 83 1.82 -3.34 9.98
C LYS A 83 2.74 -2.26 10.53
N ASN A 84 4.03 -2.39 10.27
CA ASN A 84 5.03 -1.41 10.68
C ASN A 84 5.91 -1.05 9.50
N PHE A 85 6.15 0.24 9.33
CA PHE A 85 7.02 0.73 8.27
C PHE A 85 8.35 1.17 8.88
N CYS A 86 9.44 0.61 8.40
CA CYS A 86 10.79 0.99 8.80
C CYS A 86 11.40 1.90 7.74
N ASP A 87 11.64 3.15 8.11
CA ASP A 87 12.18 4.14 7.19
C ASP A 87 13.71 4.15 7.13
N PHE A 88 14.35 3.51 8.10
CA PHE A 88 15.80 3.47 8.19
C PHE A 88 16.32 2.08 7.84
N PRO A 89 16.87 1.90 6.63
CA PRO A 89 17.44 0.61 6.25
C PRO A 89 18.66 0.27 7.09
N SER A 90 18.74 -0.97 7.54
CA SER A 90 19.88 -1.46 8.32
C SER A 90 20.90 -2.19 7.46
N ASN A 91 20.61 -2.41 6.20
CA ASN A 91 21.48 -3.14 5.29
C ASN A 91 22.45 -2.16 4.61
N TYR A 92 23.74 -2.44 4.70
CA TYR A 92 24.78 -1.58 4.10
C TYR A 92 24.69 -1.54 2.56
N ARG A 93 24.00 -2.48 1.93
CA ARG A 93 23.77 -2.48 0.48
C ARG A 93 22.67 -1.53 0.04
N SER A 94 21.93 -0.97 0.97
CA SER A 94 20.83 -0.08 0.64
C SER A 94 21.33 1.15 -0.10
N LYS A 95 20.69 1.47 -1.23
CA LYS A 95 20.98 2.66 -2.01
C LYS A 95 20.00 3.79 -1.72
N MET A 96 18.79 3.45 -1.27
CA MET A 96 17.79 4.43 -0.84
C MET A 96 16.84 3.76 0.14
N SER A 97 16.08 4.57 0.87
CA SER A 97 15.05 4.06 1.76
C SER A 97 13.85 3.58 0.95
N LEU A 98 13.03 2.74 1.57
CA LEU A 98 11.79 2.31 0.93
C LEU A 98 10.86 3.49 0.67
N GLU A 99 10.79 4.46 1.60
CA GLU A 99 9.95 5.63 1.39
C GLU A 99 10.39 6.43 0.16
N ASP A 100 11.68 6.65 0.00
CA ASP A 100 12.21 7.37 -1.15
C ASP A 100 11.87 6.64 -2.46
N PHE A 101 11.98 5.34 -2.45
CA PHE A 101 11.63 4.52 -3.62
C PHE A 101 10.15 4.63 -3.94
N LEU A 102 9.29 4.58 -2.92
CA LEU A 102 7.84 4.72 -3.11
C LEU A 102 7.48 6.09 -3.69
N VAL A 103 8.13 7.16 -3.20
CA VAL A 103 7.90 8.50 -3.71
C VAL A 103 8.34 8.59 -5.17
N GLU A 104 9.52 8.07 -5.49
CA GLU A 104 10.04 8.08 -6.85
C GLU A 104 9.11 7.32 -7.81
N GLN A 105 8.56 6.21 -7.35
CA GLN A 105 7.66 5.37 -8.15
C GLN A 105 6.20 5.81 -8.04
N LYS A 106 5.91 6.90 -7.34
CA LYS A 106 4.55 7.44 -7.15
C LYS A 106 3.59 6.40 -6.59
N THR A 107 4.03 5.67 -5.58
CA THR A 107 3.27 4.61 -4.93
C THR A 107 2.98 4.97 -3.49
N ILE A 108 1.75 4.70 -3.03
CA ILE A 108 1.33 4.97 -1.66
C ILE A 108 1.46 3.71 -0.80
N CYS A 109 1.84 3.90 0.47
CA CYS A 109 1.89 2.85 1.47
C CYS A 109 1.08 3.29 2.68
N ILE A 110 0.35 2.36 3.30
CA ILE A 110 -0.31 2.60 4.57
C ILE A 110 0.24 1.62 5.62
N SER A 111 0.53 2.13 6.80
CA SER A 111 1.06 1.35 7.92
C SER A 111 0.19 1.53 9.16
N ASP A 112 0.54 0.84 10.24
CA ASP A 112 -0.23 0.79 11.47
C ASP A 112 -1.63 0.21 11.28
N ILE A 113 -1.73 -0.72 10.34
CA ILE A 113 -2.98 -1.43 10.04
C ILE A 113 -2.94 -2.78 10.76
N ASP A 114 -4.09 -3.21 11.27
CA ASP A 114 -4.25 -4.57 11.77
C ASP A 114 -4.25 -5.53 10.59
N THR A 115 -3.06 -5.90 10.15
CA THR A 115 -2.91 -6.78 8.99
C THR A 115 -3.43 -8.18 9.24
N ARG A 116 -3.45 -8.62 10.50
CA ARG A 116 -4.03 -9.92 10.85
C ARG A 116 -5.53 -9.93 10.57
N HIS A 117 -6.24 -8.89 11.00
CA HIS A 117 -7.68 -8.77 10.74
C HIS A 117 -7.96 -8.66 9.24
N LEU A 118 -7.18 -7.84 8.54
CA LEU A 118 -7.32 -7.70 7.08
C LEU A 118 -7.09 -9.03 6.37
N THR A 119 -6.02 -9.74 6.72
CA THR A 119 -5.71 -11.03 6.12
C THR A 119 -6.82 -12.05 6.36
N ARG A 120 -7.42 -12.01 7.56
CA ARG A 120 -8.55 -12.89 7.88
C ARG A 120 -9.75 -12.59 7.00
N ILE A 121 -10.06 -11.32 6.77
CA ILE A 121 -11.15 -10.93 5.87
C ILE A 121 -10.88 -11.46 4.47
N LEU A 122 -9.69 -11.25 3.96
CA LEU A 122 -9.33 -11.69 2.60
C LEU A 122 -9.37 -13.21 2.46
N ARG A 123 -8.97 -13.92 3.49
CA ARG A 123 -8.98 -15.39 3.47
C ARG A 123 -10.39 -15.95 3.55
N ASP A 124 -11.24 -15.37 4.40
CA ASP A 124 -12.59 -15.87 4.64
C ASP A 124 -13.58 -15.45 3.56
N GLU A 125 -13.43 -14.25 3.01
CA GLU A 125 -14.37 -13.67 2.05
C GLU A 125 -13.82 -13.56 0.63
N GLY A 126 -12.54 -13.89 0.43
CA GLY A 126 -11.88 -13.71 -0.84
C GLY A 126 -11.28 -12.31 -1.00
N CYS A 127 -10.52 -12.11 -2.06
CA CYS A 127 -9.87 -10.85 -2.33
C CYS A 127 -10.89 -9.74 -2.59
N LYS A 128 -10.58 -8.54 -2.15
CA LYS A 128 -11.47 -7.38 -2.24
C LYS A 128 -10.78 -6.26 -3.00
N ILE A 129 -11.56 -5.50 -3.74
CA ILE A 129 -11.07 -4.23 -4.26
C ILE A 129 -10.99 -3.26 -3.08
N GLY A 130 -9.89 -2.52 -3.02
CA GLY A 130 -9.68 -1.55 -1.97
C GLY A 130 -9.05 -0.28 -2.51
N ALA A 131 -9.08 0.76 -1.68
CA ALA A 131 -8.44 2.03 -1.99
C ALA A 131 -7.63 2.49 -0.79
N ILE A 132 -6.39 2.89 -1.04
CA ILE A 132 -5.56 3.56 -0.04
C ILE A 132 -5.50 5.02 -0.44
N TYR A 133 -5.75 5.91 0.50
CA TYR A 133 -5.76 7.33 0.20
C TYR A 133 -5.35 8.15 1.42
N PRO A 134 -4.68 9.30 1.18
CA PRO A 134 -4.48 10.26 2.27
C PRO A 134 -5.84 10.78 2.71
N THR A 135 -6.10 10.79 4.01
CA THR A 135 -7.39 11.19 4.53
C THR A 135 -7.80 12.58 4.04
N LYS A 136 -6.86 13.51 4.04
CA LYS A 136 -7.13 14.87 3.57
C LYS A 136 -7.51 14.93 2.10
N LEU A 137 -6.79 14.19 1.27
CA LEU A 137 -7.03 14.17 -0.17
C LEU A 137 -8.40 13.59 -0.49
N PHE A 138 -8.78 12.51 0.18
CA PHE A 138 -10.08 11.89 -0.02
C PHE A 138 -11.22 12.82 0.39
N THR A 139 -11.07 13.53 1.52
CA THR A 139 -12.07 14.49 1.98
C THR A 139 -12.29 15.58 0.94
N ASP A 140 -11.23 16.10 0.38
CA ASP A 140 -11.32 17.12 -0.67
C ASP A 140 -12.02 16.56 -1.91
N CYS A 141 -11.67 15.37 -2.33
CA CYS A 141 -12.32 14.69 -3.45
C CYS A 141 -13.80 14.43 -3.17
N LEU A 142 -14.12 14.02 -1.95
CA LEU A 142 -15.50 13.73 -1.58
C LEU A 142 -16.37 14.99 -1.65
N LEU A 143 -15.86 16.12 -1.17
CA LEU A 143 -16.56 17.39 -1.25
C LEU A 143 -16.78 17.81 -2.70
N TYR A 144 -15.78 17.59 -3.54
CA TYR A 144 -15.84 17.96 -4.94
C TYR A 144 -16.81 17.09 -5.74
N THR A 145 -16.89 15.82 -5.41
CA THR A 145 -17.68 14.86 -6.18
C THR A 145 -18.96 14.44 -5.50
N SER A 146 -19.40 15.17 -4.48
CA SER A 146 -20.60 14.79 -3.71
C SER A 146 -21.83 14.65 -4.61
N ASP A 147 -21.97 15.48 -5.63
CA ASP A 147 -23.09 15.41 -6.55
C ASP A 147 -22.98 14.24 -7.52
N ALA A 148 -21.75 13.85 -7.86
CA ALA A 148 -21.51 12.73 -8.75
C ALA A 148 -21.43 11.40 -8.01
N ALA A 149 -21.25 11.42 -6.69
CA ALA A 149 -21.07 10.22 -5.89
C ALA A 149 -22.27 9.29 -5.96
N ASP A 150 -23.46 9.85 -6.05
CA ASP A 150 -24.69 9.06 -6.14
C ASP A 150 -24.73 8.23 -7.42
N GLU A 151 -24.01 8.63 -8.44
CA GLU A 151 -23.97 7.92 -9.70
C GLU A 151 -22.83 6.91 -9.78
N GLY A 152 -21.66 7.30 -9.27
CA GLY A 152 -20.45 6.52 -9.49
C GLY A 152 -20.09 5.60 -8.35
N LEU A 153 -20.28 6.05 -7.13
CA LEU A 153 -19.83 5.32 -5.95
C LEU A 153 -20.89 4.43 -5.34
N GLY A 154 -22.08 4.46 -5.86
CA GLY A 154 -23.10 3.50 -5.48
C GLY A 154 -22.80 2.09 -5.95
N VAL A 155 -21.68 1.94 -6.53
CA VAL A 155 -21.25 0.66 -7.09
C VAL A 155 -20.63 -0.18 -5.99
#